data_8192c5f1f4bd8162cdfe3b86aef6b084
#
_entry.id   8192c5f1f4bd8162cdfe3b86aef6b084
#
_cell.length_a   1.000
_cell.length_b   1.000
_cell.length_c   1.000
_cell.angle_alpha   90.00
_cell.angle_beta   90.00
_cell.angle_gamma   90.00
#
_symmetry.space_group_name_H-M   'P 1'
#
loop_
_entity.id
_entity.type
_entity.pdbx_description
1 polymer ?
#
loop_
_entity_poly.entity_id
_entity_poly.type
_entity_poly.pdbx_seq_one_letter_code
_entity_poly.pdbx_strand_id
1 'polypeptide(L)'
;PQYTSEGVDGYSDMLANKAEFMNEIDDVEKQKILENIFINSRLGMVYGAAGTGKTRVAEYIAKLFDDKNILLLANTNAAKNNLERRINSSCDCYTVYDYLKNGHSWKRYDLVILDECSTVCNEDVLKLFEKCNAEAYLLLGDIYQIEAIKFGNWFSFARYFVDKKSVYELSTPYRAKDKAILLDMWTCVREFDENLFERLQANGFISTLNESIFEKDDEEIILCLGYDGLYGVNNINRYMQKINPSKPIEWGNWTYKVGDKVLFNENRRFGNVLYNNLKGRILSIDKKTNEIVFQVLVDKVIDKRDALFSGIKLIDCECEGKSIVKFGVKKRIERDSDADYSEEIVPFQIAYAVSIHKAQGLEYESVKVVITEDVDERISHNIFYTAITRTTDRLKIYMSKETQNKLAEKFVKSNVGLQQAQLFAGHAGLKLKNKLSS
;
A
#
# COMPACT_ATOMS: atom_id res chain seq x y z
N PRO A 1 19.21 18.79 -7.32
CA PRO A 1 20.20 18.91 -8.42
C PRO A 1 21.31 17.86 -8.35
N GLN A 2 21.82 17.55 -7.15
CA GLN A 2 22.96 16.65 -6.94
C GLN A 2 22.76 15.25 -7.52
N TYR A 3 21.57 14.67 -7.40
CA TYR A 3 21.26 13.32 -7.88
C TYR A 3 20.69 13.26 -9.30
N THR A 4 20.45 14.39 -9.94
CA THR A 4 19.78 14.45 -11.25
C THR A 4 20.69 14.93 -12.38
N SER A 5 21.96 15.23 -12.10
CA SER A 5 22.91 15.79 -13.08
C SER A 5 23.96 14.81 -13.60
N GLU A 6 24.16 13.71 -12.89
CA GLU A 6 25.17 12.69 -13.19
C GLU A 6 24.61 11.29 -12.98
N GLY A 7 25.05 10.32 -13.77
CA GLY A 7 24.71 8.92 -13.62
C GLY A 7 25.43 8.26 -12.44
N VAL A 8 25.13 6.98 -12.22
CA VAL A 8 25.85 6.13 -11.24
C VAL A 8 27.16 5.69 -11.85
N ASP A 9 28.27 5.95 -11.14
CA ASP A 9 29.60 5.56 -11.58
C ASP A 9 29.71 4.04 -11.77
N GLY A 10 30.25 3.60 -12.92
CA GLY A 10 30.40 2.19 -13.23
C GLY A 10 29.11 1.44 -13.53
N TYR A 11 27.96 2.11 -13.68
CA TYR A 11 26.68 1.43 -13.96
C TYR A 11 26.70 0.63 -15.25
N SER A 12 27.31 1.15 -16.31
CA SER A 12 27.48 0.43 -17.58
C SER A 12 28.32 -0.84 -17.44
N ASP A 13 29.35 -0.79 -16.60
CA ASP A 13 30.20 -1.95 -16.31
C ASP A 13 29.43 -3.00 -15.48
N MET A 14 28.59 -2.57 -14.55
CA MET A 14 27.68 -3.47 -13.81
C MET A 14 26.73 -4.21 -14.75
N LEU A 15 26.14 -3.54 -15.72
CA LEU A 15 25.28 -4.15 -16.74
C LEU A 15 26.05 -5.16 -17.59
N ALA A 16 27.27 -4.79 -18.05
CA ALA A 16 28.12 -5.67 -18.85
C ALA A 16 28.54 -6.93 -18.09
N ASN A 17 28.90 -6.78 -16.81
CA ASN A 17 29.27 -7.91 -15.94
C ASN A 17 28.11 -8.87 -15.63
N LYS A 18 26.85 -8.42 -15.78
CA LYS A 18 25.63 -9.21 -15.55
C LYS A 18 24.83 -9.44 -16.83
N ALA A 19 25.50 -9.52 -17.98
CA ALA A 19 24.88 -9.71 -19.29
C ALA A 19 24.00 -10.99 -19.36
N GLU A 20 24.43 -12.09 -18.73
CA GLU A 20 23.63 -13.32 -18.65
C GLU A 20 22.30 -13.08 -17.93
N PHE A 21 22.33 -12.44 -16.75
CA PHE A 21 21.13 -12.06 -16.02
C PHE A 21 20.22 -11.13 -16.81
N MET A 22 20.78 -10.15 -17.53
CA MET A 22 20.01 -9.24 -18.39
C MET A 22 19.30 -9.99 -19.52
N ASN A 23 19.91 -11.02 -20.09
CA ASN A 23 19.32 -11.85 -21.15
C ASN A 23 18.23 -12.81 -20.63
N GLU A 24 18.21 -13.14 -19.34
CA GLU A 24 17.14 -13.92 -18.70
C GLU A 24 15.83 -13.14 -18.48
N ILE A 25 15.87 -11.83 -18.66
CA ILE A 25 14.68 -10.98 -18.46
C ILE A 25 13.82 -11.01 -19.73
N ASP A 26 12.75 -11.78 -19.74
CA ASP A 26 11.82 -11.90 -20.87
C ASP A 26 11.00 -10.63 -21.17
N ASP A 27 11.06 -9.62 -20.30
CA ASP A 27 10.26 -8.43 -20.36
C ASP A 27 11.06 -7.26 -20.94
N VAL A 28 10.82 -6.96 -22.20
CA VAL A 28 11.52 -5.90 -22.96
C VAL A 28 11.35 -4.52 -22.32
N GLU A 29 10.17 -4.21 -21.72
CA GLU A 29 9.95 -2.93 -21.03
C GLU A 29 10.87 -2.80 -19.81
N LYS A 30 10.96 -3.86 -19.00
CA LYS A 30 11.82 -3.88 -17.82
C LYS A 30 13.30 -3.92 -18.17
N GLN A 31 13.69 -4.70 -19.18
CA GLN A 31 15.06 -4.75 -19.65
C GLN A 31 15.54 -3.35 -20.06
N LYS A 32 14.73 -2.62 -20.85
CA LYS A 32 15.03 -1.23 -21.25
C LYS A 32 15.15 -0.27 -20.08
N ILE A 33 14.35 -0.46 -19.03
CA ILE A 33 14.46 0.33 -17.79
C ILE A 33 15.82 0.10 -17.15
N LEU A 34 16.21 -1.15 -16.94
CA LEU A 34 17.49 -1.50 -16.32
C LEU A 34 18.68 -0.94 -17.11
N GLU A 35 18.62 -1.00 -18.43
CA GLU A 35 19.71 -0.49 -19.29
C GLU A 35 19.97 1.00 -19.16
N ASN A 36 18.94 1.78 -18.78
CA ASN A 36 19.04 3.25 -18.91
C ASN A 36 18.86 4.03 -17.61
N ILE A 37 18.20 3.45 -16.60
CA ILE A 37 17.63 4.20 -15.47
C ILE A 37 18.66 5.02 -14.69
N PHE A 38 19.91 4.55 -14.60
CA PHE A 38 21.00 5.20 -13.87
C PHE A 38 22.15 5.70 -14.75
N ILE A 39 22.01 5.72 -16.06
CA ILE A 39 23.05 6.21 -16.98
C ILE A 39 23.27 7.72 -16.84
N ASN A 40 22.21 8.51 -16.78
CA ASN A 40 22.27 9.97 -16.79
C ASN A 40 21.87 10.64 -15.47
N SER A 41 21.43 9.86 -14.50
CA SER A 41 20.92 10.36 -13.22
C SER A 41 21.11 9.30 -12.15
N ARG A 42 21.53 9.71 -10.96
CA ARG A 42 21.55 8.85 -9.76
C ARG A 42 20.18 8.68 -9.12
N LEU A 43 19.16 9.36 -9.68
CA LEU A 43 17.78 9.24 -9.27
C LEU A 43 16.96 8.62 -10.40
N GLY A 44 16.53 7.38 -10.24
CA GLY A 44 15.62 6.68 -11.12
C GLY A 44 14.18 6.72 -10.59
N MET A 45 13.21 6.92 -11.47
CA MET A 45 11.78 6.92 -11.12
C MET A 45 11.03 5.93 -11.98
N VAL A 46 10.27 5.02 -11.33
CA VAL A 46 9.38 4.09 -12.01
C VAL A 46 7.99 4.19 -11.40
N TYR A 47 7.05 4.62 -12.18
CA TYR A 47 5.66 4.69 -11.78
C TYR A 47 4.78 3.84 -12.69
N GLY A 48 3.58 3.52 -12.23
CA GLY A 48 2.65 2.69 -12.97
C GLY A 48 1.51 2.21 -12.09
N ALA A 49 0.49 1.69 -12.72
CA ALA A 49 -0.69 1.16 -12.06
C ALA A 49 -0.36 0.03 -11.07
N ALA A 50 -1.32 -0.28 -10.21
CA ALA A 50 -1.24 -1.47 -9.38
C ALA A 50 -1.07 -2.72 -10.28
N GLY A 51 -0.15 -3.62 -9.90
CA GLY A 51 0.09 -4.85 -10.65
C GLY A 51 0.91 -4.74 -11.94
N THR A 52 1.48 -3.58 -12.29
CA THR A 52 2.36 -3.43 -13.45
C THR A 52 3.78 -3.95 -13.24
N GLY A 53 4.11 -4.39 -12.03
CA GLY A 53 5.40 -5.00 -11.74
C GLY A 53 6.49 -4.03 -11.28
N LYS A 54 6.14 -2.88 -10.68
CA LYS A 54 7.10 -1.96 -10.05
C LYS A 54 8.07 -2.67 -9.10
N THR A 55 7.55 -3.51 -8.21
CA THR A 55 8.36 -4.29 -7.27
C THR A 55 9.26 -5.31 -7.98
N ARG A 56 8.86 -5.79 -9.17
CA ARG A 56 9.70 -6.66 -9.99
C ARG A 56 10.89 -5.91 -10.59
N VAL A 57 10.69 -4.64 -11.00
CA VAL A 57 11.79 -3.76 -11.41
C VAL A 57 12.75 -3.53 -10.23
N ALA A 58 12.22 -3.29 -9.02
CA ALA A 58 13.04 -3.16 -7.81
C ALA A 58 13.89 -4.41 -7.55
N GLU A 59 13.29 -5.60 -7.68
CA GLU A 59 13.99 -6.88 -7.55
C GLU A 59 15.14 -7.01 -8.58
N TYR A 60 14.88 -6.70 -9.83
CA TYR A 60 15.91 -6.79 -10.88
C TYR A 60 17.03 -5.77 -10.66
N ILE A 61 16.71 -4.53 -10.27
CA ILE A 61 17.73 -3.51 -9.94
C ILE A 61 18.52 -3.91 -8.70
N ALA A 62 17.88 -4.44 -7.66
CA ALA A 62 18.59 -4.96 -6.50
C ALA A 62 19.58 -6.08 -6.85
N LYS A 63 19.24 -6.95 -7.80
CA LYS A 63 20.16 -7.97 -8.33
C LYS A 63 21.36 -7.40 -9.09
N LEU A 64 21.22 -6.23 -9.71
CA LEU A 64 22.38 -5.54 -10.30
C LEU A 64 23.34 -5.01 -9.23
N PHE A 65 22.83 -4.73 -8.05
CA PHE A 65 23.56 -4.21 -6.89
C PHE A 65 23.80 -5.26 -5.79
N ASP A 66 23.75 -6.57 -6.09
CA ASP A 66 23.80 -7.64 -5.06
C ASP A 66 25.07 -7.66 -4.21
N ASP A 67 26.21 -7.15 -4.74
CA ASP A 67 27.48 -7.01 -4.00
C ASP A 67 27.59 -5.68 -3.23
N LYS A 68 26.52 -4.89 -3.17
CA LYS A 68 26.49 -3.53 -2.65
C LYS A 68 25.59 -3.39 -1.43
N ASN A 69 25.74 -2.28 -0.70
CA ASN A 69 24.87 -1.95 0.41
C ASN A 69 23.55 -1.39 -0.09
N ILE A 70 22.46 -2.12 0.09
CA ILE A 70 21.12 -1.71 -0.34
C ILE A 70 20.26 -1.38 0.88
N LEU A 71 19.52 -0.27 0.79
CA LEU A 71 18.48 0.11 1.74
C LEU A 71 17.11 0.03 1.07
N LEU A 72 16.21 -0.74 1.66
CA LEU A 72 14.82 -0.86 1.24
C LEU A 72 13.93 -0.04 2.17
N LEU A 73 13.15 0.85 1.60
CA LEU A 73 12.23 1.72 2.33
C LEU A 73 10.82 1.63 1.76
N ALA A 74 9.84 1.66 2.64
CA ALA A 74 8.43 1.81 2.28
C ALA A 74 7.69 2.61 3.35
N ASN A 75 6.55 3.20 3.00
CA ASN A 75 5.79 3.99 3.98
C ASN A 75 4.99 3.14 4.97
N THR A 76 4.69 1.89 4.64
CA THR A 76 3.91 0.97 5.48
C THR A 76 4.65 -0.33 5.74
N ASN A 77 4.36 -0.99 6.87
CA ASN A 77 4.93 -2.30 7.18
C ASN A 77 4.50 -3.37 6.14
N ALA A 78 3.30 -3.28 5.60
CA ALA A 78 2.82 -4.22 4.58
C ALA A 78 3.67 -4.11 3.29
N ALA A 79 3.89 -2.88 2.80
CA ALA A 79 4.74 -2.63 1.63
C ALA A 79 6.20 -3.01 1.91
N LYS A 80 6.74 -2.64 3.10
CA LYS A 80 8.08 -3.03 3.55
C LYS A 80 8.28 -4.55 3.49
N ASN A 81 7.41 -5.32 4.13
CA ASN A 81 7.52 -6.78 4.19
C ASN A 81 7.36 -7.44 2.80
N ASN A 82 6.51 -6.86 1.93
CA ASN A 82 6.38 -7.33 0.55
C ASN A 82 7.69 -7.12 -0.24
N LEU A 83 8.31 -5.96 -0.09
CA LEU A 83 9.58 -5.62 -0.72
C LEU A 83 10.71 -6.53 -0.22
N GLU A 84 10.86 -6.67 1.09
CA GLU A 84 11.85 -7.52 1.77
C GLU A 84 11.75 -8.99 1.31
N ARG A 85 10.53 -9.56 1.29
CA ARG A 85 10.29 -10.93 0.85
C ARG A 85 10.66 -11.18 -0.61
N ARG A 86 10.46 -10.18 -1.48
CA ARG A 86 10.72 -10.32 -2.93
C ARG A 86 12.19 -10.16 -3.28
N ILE A 87 12.87 -9.21 -2.64
CA ILE A 87 14.28 -8.92 -2.93
C ILE A 87 15.19 -9.99 -2.31
N ASN A 88 14.79 -10.62 -1.20
CA ASN A 88 15.43 -11.79 -0.58
C ASN A 88 16.98 -11.70 -0.50
N SER A 89 17.49 -10.52 -0.21
CA SER A 89 18.92 -10.23 -0.07
C SER A 89 19.20 -9.71 1.34
N SER A 90 20.48 -9.69 1.76
CA SER A 90 20.90 -9.13 3.05
C SER A 90 20.83 -7.60 3.09
N CYS A 91 19.69 -7.04 2.69
CA CYS A 91 19.45 -5.60 2.66
C CYS A 91 18.94 -5.09 4.01
N ASP A 92 19.28 -3.86 4.35
CA ASP A 92 18.58 -3.15 5.42
C ASP A 92 17.17 -2.79 4.96
N CYS A 93 16.16 -3.05 5.79
CA CYS A 93 14.77 -2.83 5.44
C CYS A 93 13.99 -2.15 6.56
N TYR A 94 13.46 -0.94 6.30
CA TYR A 94 12.73 -0.15 7.29
C TYR A 94 11.49 0.50 6.71
N THR A 95 10.56 0.92 7.59
CA THR A 95 9.60 1.95 7.17
C THR A 95 10.32 3.31 7.14
N VAL A 96 9.81 4.25 6.33
CA VAL A 96 10.35 5.63 6.29
C VAL A 96 10.38 6.24 7.69
N TYR A 97 9.31 6.04 8.46
CA TYR A 97 9.20 6.53 9.84
C TYR A 97 10.30 5.93 10.75
N ASP A 98 10.48 4.61 10.73
CA ASP A 98 11.47 3.94 11.59
C ASP A 98 12.90 4.35 11.22
N TYR A 99 13.20 4.47 9.91
CA TYR A 99 14.49 4.93 9.44
C TYR A 99 14.81 6.35 9.92
N LEU A 100 13.87 7.28 9.75
CA LEU A 100 14.04 8.67 10.16
C LEU A 100 14.17 8.84 11.68
N LYS A 101 13.49 7.99 12.47
CA LYS A 101 13.51 8.03 13.95
C LYS A 101 14.78 7.45 14.53
N ASN A 102 15.28 6.34 14.01
CA ASN A 102 16.36 5.56 14.62
C ASN A 102 17.78 6.03 14.24
N GLY A 103 17.92 7.06 13.41
CA GLY A 103 19.19 7.77 13.21
C GLY A 103 20.30 6.96 12.53
N HIS A 104 19.99 6.24 11.45
CA HIS A 104 20.97 5.46 10.66
C HIS A 104 21.85 6.32 9.73
N SER A 105 22.01 7.61 9.97
CA SER A 105 22.70 8.58 9.11
C SER A 105 24.19 8.34 8.90
N TRP A 106 24.80 7.43 9.64
CA TRP A 106 26.23 7.10 9.55
C TRP A 106 26.55 6.01 8.49
N LYS A 107 25.55 5.25 8.03
CA LYS A 107 25.77 4.20 7.04
C LYS A 107 25.61 4.76 5.63
N ARG A 108 26.58 4.50 4.75
CA ARG A 108 26.49 4.81 3.32
C ARG A 108 25.87 3.63 2.58
N TYR A 109 24.94 3.93 1.71
CA TYR A 109 24.31 2.96 0.82
C TYR A 109 24.69 3.22 -0.63
N ASP A 110 24.84 2.16 -1.40
CA ASP A 110 25.07 2.26 -2.84
C ASP A 110 23.72 2.46 -3.57
N LEU A 111 22.66 1.85 -3.06
CA LEU A 111 21.31 1.98 -3.58
C LEU A 111 20.29 2.12 -2.48
N VAL A 112 19.37 3.06 -2.63
CA VAL A 112 18.13 3.16 -1.84
C VAL A 112 16.94 2.89 -2.74
N ILE A 113 16.10 1.94 -2.38
CA ILE A 113 14.83 1.66 -3.05
C ILE A 113 13.71 2.15 -2.14
N LEU A 114 12.94 3.13 -2.59
CA LEU A 114 11.77 3.66 -1.88
C LEU A 114 10.50 3.27 -2.64
N ASP A 115 9.71 2.39 -2.06
CA ASP A 115 8.42 1.97 -2.64
C ASP A 115 7.25 2.77 -2.05
N GLU A 116 6.13 2.81 -2.77
CA GLU A 116 4.92 3.56 -2.43
C GLU A 116 5.20 5.07 -2.22
N CYS A 117 6.05 5.66 -3.06
CA CYS A 117 6.48 7.07 -2.97
C CYS A 117 5.32 8.08 -2.91
N SER A 118 4.20 7.81 -3.57
CA SER A 118 3.01 8.65 -3.55
C SER A 118 2.42 8.86 -2.15
N THR A 119 2.70 7.96 -1.22
CA THR A 119 2.20 7.99 0.15
C THR A 119 3.13 8.69 1.13
N VAL A 120 4.37 8.98 0.72
CA VAL A 120 5.37 9.67 1.55
C VAL A 120 5.18 11.19 1.45
N CYS A 121 5.06 11.87 2.59
CA CYS A 121 4.84 13.32 2.60
C CYS A 121 6.11 14.11 2.24
N ASN A 122 5.93 15.37 1.84
CA ASN A 122 7.03 16.25 1.43
C ASN A 122 8.09 16.42 2.54
N GLU A 123 7.66 16.54 3.79
CA GLU A 123 8.56 16.70 4.94
C GLU A 123 9.44 15.47 5.15
N ASP A 124 8.86 14.26 5.08
CA ASP A 124 9.59 13.03 5.33
C ASP A 124 10.57 12.72 4.20
N VAL A 125 10.21 13.00 2.94
CA VAL A 125 11.14 12.83 1.82
C VAL A 125 12.31 13.80 1.87
N LEU A 126 12.09 15.06 2.28
CA LEU A 126 13.19 16.01 2.48
C LEU A 126 14.14 15.52 3.56
N LYS A 127 13.63 15.13 4.72
CA LYS A 127 14.43 14.55 5.81
C LYS A 127 15.19 13.30 5.36
N LEU A 128 14.57 12.46 4.51
CA LEU A 128 15.21 11.28 3.97
C LEU A 128 16.43 11.64 3.11
N PHE A 129 16.30 12.57 2.16
CA PHE A 129 17.41 13.02 1.32
C PHE A 129 18.50 13.77 2.09
N GLU A 130 18.17 14.40 3.22
CA GLU A 130 19.13 15.07 4.09
C GLU A 130 19.92 14.07 4.97
N LYS A 131 19.25 13.04 5.48
CA LYS A 131 19.83 12.09 6.45
C LYS A 131 20.43 10.85 5.81
N CYS A 132 19.91 10.43 4.67
CA CYS A 132 20.36 9.22 4.00
C CYS A 132 21.53 9.52 3.06
N ASN A 133 22.68 8.93 3.33
CA ASN A 133 23.84 9.01 2.46
C ASN A 133 23.80 7.85 1.46
N ALA A 134 23.39 8.14 0.22
CA ALA A 134 23.26 7.15 -0.83
C ALA A 134 23.87 7.59 -2.16
N GLU A 135 24.38 6.63 -2.92
CA GLU A 135 24.89 6.85 -4.27
C GLU A 135 23.75 6.99 -5.26
N ALA A 136 22.78 6.09 -5.20
CA ALA A 136 21.62 6.07 -6.10
C ALA A 136 20.31 5.90 -5.33
N TYR A 137 19.23 6.43 -5.91
CA TYR A 137 17.86 6.28 -5.43
C TYR A 137 16.96 5.74 -6.54
N LEU A 138 16.24 4.65 -6.25
CA LEU A 138 15.13 4.15 -7.06
C LEU A 138 13.81 4.48 -6.37
N LEU A 139 13.00 5.31 -7.00
CA LEU A 139 11.72 5.76 -6.50
C LEU A 139 10.58 5.06 -7.25
N LEU A 140 9.75 4.32 -6.50
CA LEU A 140 8.64 3.55 -7.05
C LEU A 140 7.32 4.09 -6.51
N GLY A 141 6.29 4.18 -7.35
CA GLY A 141 4.98 4.64 -6.90
C GLY A 141 3.92 4.67 -8.00
N ASP A 142 2.75 5.13 -7.62
CA ASP A 142 1.63 5.33 -8.54
C ASP A 142 1.04 6.73 -8.32
N ILE A 143 1.19 7.60 -9.29
CA ILE A 143 0.75 9.00 -9.22
C ILE A 143 -0.77 9.17 -9.24
N TYR A 144 -1.51 8.13 -9.55
CA TYR A 144 -2.98 8.11 -9.58
C TYR A 144 -3.60 7.58 -8.29
N GLN A 145 -2.82 6.99 -7.39
CA GLN A 145 -3.29 6.57 -6.07
C GLN A 145 -3.43 7.75 -5.10
N ILE A 146 -4.05 7.50 -3.94
CA ILE A 146 -4.19 8.49 -2.88
C ILE A 146 -2.81 9.03 -2.51
N GLU A 147 -2.72 10.36 -2.46
CA GLU A 147 -1.53 11.06 -1.98
C GLU A 147 -1.36 10.93 -0.46
N ALA A 148 -0.21 11.34 0.06
CA ALA A 148 0.07 11.32 1.49
C ALA A 148 -1.00 12.09 2.29
N ILE A 149 -1.40 11.55 3.44
CA ILE A 149 -2.38 12.19 4.35
C ILE A 149 -1.89 13.56 4.82
N LYS A 150 -0.59 13.69 5.10
CA LYS A 150 0.09 14.98 5.27
C LYS A 150 0.38 15.56 3.88
N PHE A 151 0.54 16.89 3.80
CA PHE A 151 0.83 17.56 2.53
C PHE A 151 1.97 16.87 1.77
N GLY A 152 1.68 16.37 0.56
CA GLY A 152 2.69 15.62 -0.19
C GLY A 152 2.24 15.13 -1.55
N ASN A 153 2.55 15.93 -2.58
CA ASN A 153 2.40 15.53 -3.98
C ASN A 153 3.73 15.59 -4.75
N TRP A 154 4.85 15.59 -4.01
CA TRP A 154 6.19 15.75 -4.58
C TRP A 154 6.50 14.72 -5.68
N PHE A 155 6.02 13.47 -5.51
CA PHE A 155 6.30 12.40 -6.46
C PHE A 155 5.67 12.65 -7.83
N SER A 156 4.49 13.26 -7.88
CA SER A 156 3.80 13.56 -9.14
C SER A 156 4.51 14.60 -9.98
N PHE A 157 5.23 15.56 -9.37
CA PHE A 157 5.96 16.59 -10.09
C PHE A 157 7.47 16.35 -10.17
N ALA A 158 8.07 15.53 -9.30
CA ALA A 158 9.50 15.22 -9.30
C ALA A 158 10.00 14.70 -10.65
N ARG A 159 9.17 13.93 -11.35
CA ARG A 159 9.45 13.40 -12.70
C ARG A 159 9.84 14.46 -13.74
N TYR A 160 9.43 15.71 -13.55
CA TYR A 160 9.76 16.79 -14.47
C TYR A 160 11.20 17.33 -14.29
N PHE A 161 11.83 17.00 -13.16
CA PHE A 161 13.19 17.45 -12.81
C PHE A 161 14.26 16.36 -12.99
N VAL A 162 13.87 15.13 -13.26
CA VAL A 162 14.76 13.98 -13.50
C VAL A 162 14.99 13.81 -15.00
N ASP A 163 16.15 13.27 -15.41
CA ASP A 163 16.43 12.99 -16.82
C ASP A 163 15.37 12.06 -17.42
N LYS A 164 14.96 12.29 -18.66
CA LYS A 164 13.91 11.53 -19.33
C LYS A 164 14.21 10.03 -19.40
N LYS A 165 15.49 9.65 -19.55
CA LYS A 165 15.92 8.25 -19.61
C LYS A 165 15.93 7.57 -18.23
N SER A 166 15.72 8.32 -17.16
CA SER A 166 15.64 7.82 -15.78
C SER A 166 14.23 7.87 -15.20
N VAL A 167 13.21 8.17 -16.04
CA VAL A 167 11.80 8.21 -15.65
C VAL A 167 11.00 7.28 -16.54
N TYR A 168 10.37 6.28 -15.96
CA TYR A 168 9.59 5.28 -16.68
C TYR A 168 8.20 5.12 -16.11
N GLU A 169 7.25 4.91 -17.01
CA GLU A 169 5.89 4.52 -16.69
C GLU A 169 5.65 3.09 -17.17
N LEU A 170 5.35 2.18 -16.24
CA LEU A 170 4.98 0.81 -16.57
C LEU A 170 3.54 0.77 -17.04
N SER A 171 3.34 0.31 -18.25
CA SER A 171 2.03 0.27 -18.92
C SER A 171 1.37 -1.09 -18.87
N THR A 172 2.14 -2.18 -18.80
CA THR A 172 1.63 -3.54 -18.89
C THR A 172 1.27 -4.11 -17.52
N PRO A 173 -0.01 -4.29 -17.19
CA PRO A 173 -0.41 -4.90 -15.94
C PRO A 173 -0.25 -6.43 -16.01
N TYR A 174 0.44 -7.00 -15.03
CA TYR A 174 0.61 -8.45 -14.87
C TYR A 174 -0.39 -9.06 -13.91
N ARG A 175 -0.92 -8.25 -13.00
CA ARG A 175 -2.00 -8.64 -12.10
C ARG A 175 -3.27 -8.76 -12.92
N ALA A 176 -4.03 -9.82 -12.69
CA ALA A 176 -5.27 -10.09 -13.40
C ALA A 176 -5.12 -10.20 -14.94
N LYS A 177 -4.01 -10.79 -15.45
CA LYS A 177 -3.85 -11.05 -16.90
C LYS A 177 -5.06 -11.73 -17.52
N ASP A 178 -5.73 -12.60 -16.76
CA ASP A 178 -6.92 -13.33 -17.19
C ASP A 178 -8.22 -12.53 -16.99
N LYS A 179 -8.14 -11.28 -16.51
CA LYS A 179 -9.27 -10.40 -16.19
C LYS A 179 -9.25 -9.13 -17.05
N ALA A 180 -9.20 -9.32 -18.35
CA ALA A 180 -9.06 -8.22 -19.33
C ALA A 180 -10.04 -7.05 -19.09
N ILE A 181 -11.30 -7.36 -18.72
CA ILE A 181 -12.33 -6.34 -18.48
C ILE A 181 -12.00 -5.50 -17.23
N LEU A 182 -11.49 -6.12 -16.16
CA LEU A 182 -11.11 -5.39 -14.93
C LEU A 182 -9.93 -4.46 -15.20
N LEU A 183 -8.93 -4.93 -15.95
CA LEU A 183 -7.77 -4.13 -16.35
C LEU A 183 -8.16 -2.96 -17.25
N ASP A 184 -9.09 -3.20 -18.19
CA ASP A 184 -9.63 -2.15 -19.05
C ASP A 184 -10.33 -1.07 -18.21
N MET A 185 -11.12 -1.44 -17.20
CA MET A 185 -11.78 -0.47 -16.31
C MET A 185 -10.76 0.34 -15.50
N TRP A 186 -9.69 -0.28 -14.99
CA TRP A 186 -8.61 0.46 -14.30
C TRP A 186 -7.93 1.47 -15.22
N THR A 187 -7.71 1.08 -16.48
CA THR A 187 -7.15 1.97 -17.51
C THR A 187 -8.09 3.12 -17.81
N CYS A 188 -9.39 2.88 -17.97
CA CYS A 188 -10.40 3.92 -18.19
C CYS A 188 -10.41 4.94 -17.05
N VAL A 189 -10.35 4.50 -15.79
CA VAL A 189 -10.27 5.43 -14.65
C VAL A 189 -8.97 6.25 -14.73
N ARG A 190 -7.84 5.59 -14.98
CA ARG A 190 -6.53 6.24 -15.02
C ARG A 190 -6.43 7.30 -16.13
N GLU A 191 -7.00 7.03 -17.29
CA GLU A 191 -6.98 7.91 -18.46
C GLU A 191 -8.07 8.98 -18.44
N PHE A 192 -8.93 9.00 -17.41
CA PHE A 192 -10.07 9.91 -17.30
C PHE A 192 -11.05 9.75 -18.47
N ASP A 193 -11.37 8.50 -18.84
CA ASP A 193 -12.34 8.18 -19.90
C ASP A 193 -13.69 8.83 -19.58
N GLU A 194 -14.18 9.68 -20.46
CA GLU A 194 -15.47 10.38 -20.30
C GLU A 194 -16.66 9.41 -20.18
N ASN A 195 -16.56 8.21 -20.77
CA ASN A 195 -17.58 7.16 -20.72
C ASN A 195 -17.35 6.15 -19.59
N LEU A 196 -16.45 6.42 -18.64
CA LEU A 196 -16.06 5.51 -17.55
C LEU A 196 -17.26 4.86 -16.86
N PHE A 197 -18.22 5.67 -16.40
CA PHE A 197 -19.35 5.16 -15.61
C PHE A 197 -20.35 4.36 -16.46
N GLU A 198 -20.51 4.70 -17.73
CA GLU A 198 -21.30 3.91 -18.66
C GLU A 198 -20.68 2.55 -18.92
N ARG A 199 -19.36 2.50 -19.09
CA ARG A 199 -18.59 1.26 -19.26
C ARG A 199 -18.61 0.40 -18.01
N LEU A 200 -18.43 0.98 -16.82
CA LEU A 200 -18.55 0.28 -15.54
C LEU A 200 -19.96 -0.32 -15.36
N GLN A 201 -20.99 0.39 -15.75
CA GLN A 201 -22.38 -0.10 -15.68
C GLN A 201 -22.65 -1.20 -16.70
N ALA A 202 -22.22 -1.02 -17.96
CA ALA A 202 -22.41 -2.01 -19.04
C ALA A 202 -21.71 -3.35 -18.72
N ASN A 203 -20.56 -3.31 -18.04
CA ASN A 203 -19.84 -4.49 -17.59
C ASN A 203 -20.31 -5.03 -16.22
N GLY A 204 -21.40 -4.49 -15.67
CA GLY A 204 -22.01 -4.99 -14.45
C GLY A 204 -21.25 -4.70 -13.15
N PHE A 205 -20.27 -3.77 -13.15
CA PHE A 205 -19.54 -3.39 -11.94
C PHE A 205 -20.36 -2.50 -11.01
N ILE A 206 -21.32 -1.71 -11.52
CA ILE A 206 -22.13 -0.80 -10.71
C ILE A 206 -23.46 -1.45 -10.32
N SER A 207 -23.84 -1.26 -9.07
CA SER A 207 -25.15 -1.59 -8.51
C SER A 207 -25.68 -0.45 -7.65
N THR A 208 -27.00 -0.41 -7.48
CA THR A 208 -27.62 0.45 -6.47
C THR A 208 -27.33 -0.06 -5.06
N LEU A 209 -27.40 0.83 -4.08
CA LEU A 209 -27.29 0.47 -2.66
C LEU A 209 -28.43 -0.47 -2.27
N ASN A 210 -28.10 -1.71 -1.92
CA ASN A 210 -29.08 -2.74 -1.55
C ASN A 210 -28.44 -3.79 -0.60
N GLU A 211 -29.19 -4.80 -0.23
CA GLU A 211 -28.79 -5.83 0.73
C GLU A 211 -27.63 -6.72 0.26
N SER A 212 -27.35 -6.79 -1.06
CA SER A 212 -26.22 -7.58 -1.58
C SER A 212 -24.86 -7.07 -1.13
N ILE A 213 -24.78 -5.85 -0.58
CA ILE A 213 -23.59 -5.33 0.10
C ILE A 213 -23.19 -6.26 1.24
N PHE A 214 -24.17 -6.84 1.95
CA PHE A 214 -23.98 -7.66 3.15
C PHE A 214 -23.90 -9.17 2.87
N GLU A 215 -23.97 -9.58 1.61
CA GLU A 215 -23.74 -10.98 1.26
C GLU A 215 -22.32 -11.38 1.64
N LYS A 216 -22.21 -12.51 2.37
CA LYS A 216 -20.95 -12.95 2.96
C LYS A 216 -20.11 -13.71 1.94
N ASP A 217 -18.89 -13.24 1.74
CA ASP A 217 -17.84 -13.95 1.04
C ASP A 217 -16.54 -13.89 1.88
N ASP A 218 -15.86 -15.01 1.99
CA ASP A 218 -14.72 -15.14 2.90
C ASP A 218 -13.49 -14.31 2.44
N GLU A 219 -13.30 -14.16 1.14
CA GLU A 219 -12.16 -13.42 0.57
C GLU A 219 -12.53 -11.97 0.17
N GLU A 220 -13.71 -11.50 0.59
CA GLU A 220 -14.22 -10.18 0.24
C GLU A 220 -13.98 -9.14 1.33
N ILE A 221 -13.74 -7.90 0.90
CA ILE A 221 -13.71 -6.70 1.74
C ILE A 221 -14.69 -5.66 1.24
N ILE A 222 -15.31 -4.92 2.17
CA ILE A 222 -16.15 -3.76 1.84
C ILE A 222 -15.33 -2.49 2.10
N LEU A 223 -15.20 -1.65 1.10
CA LEU A 223 -14.48 -0.38 1.18
C LEU A 223 -15.47 0.79 1.25
N CYS A 224 -15.35 1.61 2.28
CA CYS A 224 -16.17 2.81 2.48
C CYS A 224 -15.26 4.03 2.67
N LEU A 225 -15.78 5.23 2.40
CA LEU A 225 -15.05 6.46 2.73
C LEU A 225 -15.40 6.95 4.15
N GLY A 226 -16.66 6.85 4.54
CA GLY A 226 -17.16 7.28 5.86
C GLY A 226 -17.13 6.18 6.91
N TYR A 227 -17.00 6.58 8.19
CA TYR A 227 -17.10 5.66 9.33
C TYR A 227 -18.53 5.51 9.83
N ASP A 228 -19.32 6.57 9.76
CA ASP A 228 -20.68 6.66 10.29
C ASP A 228 -21.73 6.59 9.18
N GLY A 229 -23.01 6.53 9.56
CA GLY A 229 -24.12 6.35 8.62
C GLY A 229 -24.48 4.89 8.37
N LEU A 230 -25.57 4.67 7.62
CA LEU A 230 -26.13 3.33 7.38
C LEU A 230 -25.11 2.39 6.70
N TYR A 231 -24.37 2.91 5.74
CA TYR A 231 -23.34 2.19 4.98
C TYR A 231 -21.91 2.61 5.38
N GLY A 232 -21.73 3.21 6.56
CA GLY A 232 -20.41 3.51 7.11
C GLY A 232 -19.72 2.28 7.67
N VAL A 233 -18.38 2.34 7.75
CA VAL A 233 -17.52 1.24 8.23
C VAL A 233 -18.03 0.64 9.56
N ASN A 234 -18.40 1.50 10.53
CA ASN A 234 -18.82 1.06 11.86
C ASN A 234 -20.11 0.24 11.80
N ASN A 235 -21.09 0.71 11.02
CA ASN A 235 -22.39 0.08 10.95
C ASN A 235 -22.35 -1.22 10.14
N ILE A 236 -21.61 -1.24 9.02
CA ILE A 236 -21.41 -2.46 8.23
C ILE A 236 -20.71 -3.52 9.08
N ASN A 237 -19.64 -3.20 9.79
CA ASN A 237 -18.93 -4.14 10.64
C ASN A 237 -19.86 -4.71 11.73
N ARG A 238 -20.67 -3.86 12.37
CA ARG A 238 -21.66 -4.29 13.38
C ARG A 238 -22.72 -5.22 12.79
N TYR A 239 -23.22 -4.90 11.59
CA TYR A 239 -24.20 -5.74 10.91
C TYR A 239 -23.61 -7.11 10.52
N MET A 240 -22.43 -7.12 9.90
CA MET A 240 -21.72 -8.34 9.50
C MET A 240 -21.39 -9.23 10.71
N GLN A 241 -21.01 -8.63 11.84
CA GLN A 241 -20.85 -9.35 13.10
C GLN A 241 -22.18 -9.95 13.59
N LYS A 242 -23.30 -9.20 13.45
CA LYS A 242 -24.61 -9.70 13.88
C LYS A 242 -25.04 -10.97 13.13
N ILE A 243 -24.80 -11.04 11.82
CA ILE A 243 -25.11 -12.20 11.00
C ILE A 243 -24.11 -13.35 11.14
N ASN A 244 -22.93 -13.13 11.75
CA ASN A 244 -22.03 -14.21 12.13
C ASN A 244 -22.70 -15.08 13.22
N PRO A 245 -22.95 -16.39 12.99
CA PRO A 245 -23.72 -17.25 13.91
C PRO A 245 -22.97 -17.63 15.19
N SER A 246 -21.66 -17.37 15.26
CA SER A 246 -20.84 -17.72 16.42
C SER A 246 -21.27 -16.96 17.67
N LYS A 247 -21.07 -17.58 18.83
CA LYS A 247 -21.43 -17.00 20.13
C LYS A 247 -20.65 -15.69 20.36
N PRO A 248 -21.35 -14.57 20.70
CA PRO A 248 -20.69 -13.31 21.02
C PRO A 248 -19.93 -13.40 22.35
N ILE A 249 -18.74 -12.84 22.40
CA ILE A 249 -17.91 -12.71 23.60
C ILE A 249 -17.60 -11.24 23.78
N GLU A 250 -18.07 -10.66 24.87
CA GLU A 250 -17.88 -9.27 25.22
C GLU A 250 -16.56 -9.07 26.00
N TRP A 251 -15.79 -8.06 25.61
CA TRP A 251 -14.58 -7.62 26.31
C TRP A 251 -14.47 -6.09 26.27
N GLY A 252 -14.56 -5.46 27.44
CA GLY A 252 -14.73 -4.01 27.51
C GLY A 252 -16.02 -3.58 26.81
N ASN A 253 -15.91 -2.60 25.94
CA ASN A 253 -17.03 -2.07 25.13
C ASN A 253 -17.20 -2.78 23.78
N TRP A 254 -16.45 -3.85 23.52
CA TRP A 254 -16.40 -4.52 22.23
C TRP A 254 -16.92 -5.95 22.31
N THR A 255 -17.47 -6.40 21.19
CA THR A 255 -17.92 -7.79 21.01
C THR A 255 -17.04 -8.45 19.96
N TYR A 256 -16.63 -9.68 20.22
CA TYR A 256 -15.85 -10.52 19.32
C TYR A 256 -16.52 -11.86 19.11
N LYS A 257 -16.40 -12.41 17.91
CA LYS A 257 -16.92 -13.74 17.56
C LYS A 257 -15.85 -14.55 16.83
N VAL A 258 -15.87 -15.84 17.02
CA VAL A 258 -15.09 -16.76 16.18
C VAL A 258 -15.52 -16.60 14.72
N GLY A 259 -14.55 -16.57 13.80
CA GLY A 259 -14.79 -16.33 12.38
C GLY A 259 -14.80 -14.85 11.97
N ASP A 260 -14.76 -13.89 12.92
CA ASP A 260 -14.67 -12.47 12.58
C ASP A 260 -13.36 -12.18 11.83
N LYS A 261 -13.48 -11.40 10.75
CA LYS A 261 -12.33 -10.81 10.05
C LYS A 261 -11.78 -9.66 10.89
N VAL A 262 -10.47 -9.59 11.00
CA VAL A 262 -9.79 -8.55 11.78
C VAL A 262 -8.67 -7.91 10.99
N LEU A 263 -8.38 -6.67 11.33
CA LEU A 263 -7.24 -5.92 10.84
C LEU A 263 -6.47 -5.38 12.05
N PHE A 264 -5.21 -5.76 12.17
CA PHE A 264 -4.36 -5.31 13.26
C PHE A 264 -4.14 -3.79 13.15
N ASN A 265 -4.08 -3.14 14.30
CA ASN A 265 -3.82 -1.70 14.46
C ASN A 265 -2.69 -1.45 15.48
N GLU A 266 -1.80 -2.41 15.61
CA GLU A 266 -0.71 -2.43 16.58
C GLU A 266 0.64 -2.18 15.91
N ASN A 267 1.50 -1.39 16.55
CA ASN A 267 2.85 -1.06 16.05
C ASN A 267 3.95 -1.20 17.11
N ARG A 268 3.64 -1.53 18.37
CA ARG A 268 4.60 -1.48 19.47
C ARG A 268 4.71 -2.80 20.22
N ARG A 269 3.59 -3.36 20.63
CA ARG A 269 3.52 -4.51 21.53
C ARG A 269 4.20 -5.76 20.98
N PHE A 270 4.04 -6.02 19.69
CA PHE A 270 4.53 -7.24 19.05
C PHE A 270 5.66 -6.99 18.05
N GLY A 271 6.30 -5.82 18.14
CA GLY A 271 7.35 -5.43 17.19
C GLY A 271 6.88 -5.47 15.75
N ASN A 272 7.71 -6.04 14.88
CA ASN A 272 7.36 -6.19 13.45
C ASN A 272 6.61 -7.51 13.14
N VAL A 273 6.21 -8.28 14.15
CA VAL A 273 5.57 -9.58 13.96
C VAL A 273 4.09 -9.41 13.64
N LEU A 274 3.35 -8.69 14.50
CA LEU A 274 1.99 -8.25 14.22
C LEU A 274 2.01 -6.73 14.10
N TYR A 275 1.68 -6.23 12.93
CA TYR A 275 1.83 -4.82 12.59
C TYR A 275 0.52 -4.23 12.04
N ASN A 276 0.46 -2.92 11.98
CA ASN A 276 -0.71 -2.19 11.49
C ASN A 276 -1.08 -2.60 10.06
N ASN A 277 -2.36 -2.86 9.84
CA ASN A 277 -2.96 -3.36 8.61
C ASN A 277 -2.64 -4.83 8.26
N LEU A 278 -2.08 -5.63 9.17
CA LEU A 278 -2.01 -7.08 8.99
C LEU A 278 -3.42 -7.67 9.07
N LYS A 279 -3.81 -8.40 8.05
CA LYS A 279 -5.11 -9.08 7.98
C LYS A 279 -5.10 -10.35 8.82
N GLY A 280 -6.26 -10.68 9.39
CA GLY A 280 -6.43 -11.94 10.12
C GLY A 280 -7.88 -12.35 10.28
N ARG A 281 -8.07 -13.55 10.84
CA ARG A 281 -9.39 -14.11 11.19
C ARG A 281 -9.33 -14.77 12.57
N ILE A 282 -10.28 -14.51 13.41
CA ILE A 282 -10.38 -15.12 14.75
C ILE A 282 -10.75 -16.58 14.62
N LEU A 283 -9.89 -17.48 15.10
CA LEU A 283 -10.12 -18.93 15.11
C LEU A 283 -10.69 -19.42 16.44
N SER A 284 -10.24 -18.84 17.56
CA SER A 284 -10.78 -19.15 18.88
C SER A 284 -10.65 -17.99 19.84
N ILE A 285 -11.53 -17.96 20.84
CA ILE A 285 -11.54 -16.97 21.91
C ILE A 285 -11.75 -17.71 23.23
N ASP A 286 -10.84 -17.52 24.19
CA ASP A 286 -10.94 -18.02 25.55
C ASP A 286 -11.01 -16.84 26.53
N LYS A 287 -12.15 -16.64 27.14
CA LYS A 287 -12.39 -15.55 28.11
C LYS A 287 -12.25 -16.05 29.53
N LYS A 288 -11.31 -15.49 30.27
CA LYS A 288 -11.11 -15.65 31.70
C LYS A 288 -11.55 -14.39 32.45
N THR A 289 -11.48 -14.40 33.77
CA THR A 289 -11.90 -13.28 34.61
C THR A 289 -11.14 -11.98 34.31
N ASN A 290 -9.81 -12.08 34.16
CA ASN A 290 -8.91 -10.94 34.00
C ASN A 290 -8.14 -10.94 32.68
N GLU A 291 -8.42 -11.86 31.78
CA GLU A 291 -7.73 -12.00 30.50
C GLU A 291 -8.67 -12.57 29.45
N ILE A 292 -8.54 -12.09 28.22
CA ILE A 292 -9.10 -12.72 27.03
C ILE A 292 -7.96 -13.19 26.13
N VAL A 293 -8.02 -14.41 25.66
CA VAL A 293 -6.98 -15.01 24.81
C VAL A 293 -7.56 -15.27 23.43
N PHE A 294 -6.90 -14.75 22.42
CA PHE A 294 -7.26 -14.94 21.02
C PHE A 294 -6.31 -15.91 20.33
N GLN A 295 -6.85 -16.78 19.47
CA GLN A 295 -6.11 -17.41 18.39
C GLN A 295 -6.55 -16.78 17.08
N VAL A 296 -5.61 -16.30 16.30
CA VAL A 296 -5.86 -15.57 15.06
C VAL A 296 -5.02 -16.18 13.94
N LEU A 297 -5.67 -16.52 12.83
CA LEU A 297 -4.98 -16.80 11.56
C LEU A 297 -4.57 -15.46 10.96
N VAL A 298 -3.31 -15.28 10.66
CA VAL A 298 -2.78 -14.04 10.07
C VAL A 298 -2.19 -14.29 8.70
N ASP A 299 -2.35 -13.35 7.77
CA ASP A 299 -1.88 -13.41 6.38
C ASP A 299 -0.37 -13.10 6.30
N LYS A 300 0.41 -13.84 7.08
CA LYS A 300 1.87 -13.73 7.14
C LYS A 300 2.48 -15.01 7.67
N VAL A 301 3.60 -15.43 7.07
CA VAL A 301 4.46 -16.46 7.68
C VAL A 301 5.30 -15.81 8.76
N ILE A 302 5.22 -16.35 9.97
CA ILE A 302 5.94 -15.84 11.15
C ILE A 302 7.00 -16.86 11.56
N ASP A 303 8.25 -16.39 11.66
CA ASP A 303 9.35 -17.21 12.17
C ASP A 303 9.21 -17.50 13.67
N LYS A 304 9.64 -18.70 14.10
CA LYS A 304 9.54 -19.12 15.51
C LYS A 304 10.34 -18.24 16.46
N ARG A 305 11.49 -17.72 16.01
CA ARG A 305 12.33 -16.83 16.83
C ARG A 305 11.66 -15.47 16.99
N ASP A 306 11.13 -14.90 15.92
CA ASP A 306 10.43 -13.62 15.95
C ASP A 306 9.19 -13.68 16.86
N ALA A 307 8.42 -14.76 16.77
CA ALA A 307 7.27 -15.00 17.64
C ALA A 307 7.68 -15.03 19.13
N LEU A 308 8.76 -15.73 19.45
CA LEU A 308 9.26 -15.85 20.84
C LEU A 308 9.66 -14.49 21.42
N PHE A 309 10.41 -13.68 20.68
CA PHE A 309 10.85 -12.36 21.11
C PHE A 309 9.72 -11.34 21.24
N SER A 310 8.63 -11.52 20.51
CA SER A 310 7.48 -10.62 20.53
C SER A 310 6.41 -11.00 21.58
N GLY A 311 6.63 -12.07 22.36
CA GLY A 311 5.66 -12.54 23.35
C GLY A 311 4.40 -13.19 22.75
N ILE A 312 4.46 -13.63 21.50
CA ILE A 312 3.40 -14.34 20.80
C ILE A 312 3.67 -15.84 20.83
N LYS A 313 2.64 -16.63 21.10
CA LYS A 313 2.72 -18.07 20.93
C LYS A 313 2.33 -18.45 19.51
N LEU A 314 3.28 -18.91 18.73
CA LEU A 314 3.03 -19.51 17.42
C LEU A 314 2.45 -20.91 17.64
N ILE A 315 1.26 -21.18 17.06
CA ILE A 315 0.56 -22.47 17.21
C ILE A 315 0.88 -23.35 16.01
N ASP A 316 0.78 -22.78 14.80
CA ASP A 316 1.09 -23.43 13.56
C ASP A 316 1.65 -22.43 12.56
N CYS A 317 2.56 -22.85 11.70
CA CYS A 317 3.24 -21.97 10.74
C CYS A 317 3.07 -22.41 9.28
N GLU A 318 2.16 -23.34 8.96
CA GLU A 318 2.03 -23.81 7.57
C GLU A 318 0.59 -24.07 7.14
N CYS A 319 -0.12 -23.00 6.82
CA CYS A 319 -1.24 -23.06 5.90
C CYS A 319 -1.06 -21.97 4.84
N GLU A 320 -0.56 -22.31 3.66
CA GLU A 320 -0.59 -21.45 2.46
C GLU A 320 -0.07 -20.02 2.65
N GLY A 321 1.07 -19.83 3.31
CA GLY A 321 1.65 -18.51 3.55
C GLY A 321 1.06 -17.76 4.75
N LYS A 322 0.32 -18.42 5.63
CA LYS A 322 -0.33 -17.88 6.82
C LYS A 322 0.24 -18.52 8.09
N SER A 323 0.03 -17.89 9.23
CA SER A 323 0.41 -18.43 10.54
C SER A 323 -0.73 -18.31 11.53
N ILE A 324 -0.82 -19.24 12.49
CA ILE A 324 -1.75 -19.17 13.60
C ILE A 324 -1.02 -18.68 14.84
N VAL A 325 -1.43 -17.54 15.34
CA VAL A 325 -0.86 -16.88 16.51
C VAL A 325 -1.82 -16.90 17.68
N LYS A 326 -1.26 -17.01 18.90
CA LYS A 326 -2.03 -16.93 20.15
C LYS A 326 -1.43 -15.88 21.07
N PHE A 327 -2.26 -14.98 21.58
CA PHE A 327 -1.88 -13.94 22.54
C PHE A 327 -3.03 -13.59 23.46
N GLY A 328 -2.70 -13.10 24.67
CA GLY A 328 -3.67 -12.68 25.66
C GLY A 328 -3.80 -11.16 25.72
N VAL A 329 -4.94 -10.66 26.15
CA VAL A 329 -5.21 -9.26 26.44
C VAL A 329 -5.75 -9.18 27.86
N LYS A 330 -5.05 -8.43 28.72
CA LYS A 330 -5.43 -8.26 30.13
C LYS A 330 -6.60 -7.31 30.28
N LYS A 331 -7.39 -7.50 31.33
CA LYS A 331 -8.47 -6.56 31.68
C LYS A 331 -7.84 -5.25 32.15
N ARG A 332 -8.34 -4.13 31.63
CA ARG A 332 -7.91 -2.81 32.05
C ARG A 332 -8.18 -2.61 33.53
N ILE A 333 -7.14 -2.23 34.27
CA ILE A 333 -7.20 -1.89 35.68
C ILE A 333 -6.86 -0.41 35.77
N GLU A 334 -7.68 0.41 36.45
CA GLU A 334 -7.38 1.81 36.71
C GLU A 334 -6.07 1.91 37.51
N ARG A 335 -5.05 2.53 36.93
CA ARG A 335 -3.73 2.79 37.51
C ARG A 335 -3.29 4.20 37.16
N ASP A 336 -2.25 4.68 37.80
CA ASP A 336 -1.63 5.99 37.52
C ASP A 336 -1.14 6.14 36.09
N SER A 337 -1.04 7.39 35.61
CA SER A 337 -0.90 7.82 34.22
C SER A 337 0.33 7.34 33.45
N ASP A 338 1.34 6.75 34.09
CA ASP A 338 2.61 6.40 33.45
C ASP A 338 2.82 4.91 33.14
N ALA A 339 1.77 4.08 33.33
CA ALA A 339 1.86 2.64 33.05
C ALA A 339 1.68 2.34 31.54
N ASP A 340 2.45 1.37 31.03
CA ASP A 340 2.26 0.84 29.67
C ASP A 340 0.98 0.00 29.61
N TYR A 341 -0.03 0.50 28.89
CA TYR A 341 -1.35 -0.13 28.72
C TYR A 341 -1.42 -1.02 27.46
N SER A 342 -0.32 -1.28 26.78
CA SER A 342 -0.34 -2.02 25.50
C SER A 342 -0.92 -3.44 25.63
N GLU A 343 -0.75 -4.10 26.79
CA GLU A 343 -1.33 -5.43 27.04
C GLU A 343 -2.83 -5.42 27.37
N GLU A 344 -3.43 -4.26 27.59
CA GLU A 344 -4.83 -4.08 27.97
C GLU A 344 -5.72 -3.68 26.77
N ILE A 345 -5.10 -3.43 25.62
CA ILE A 345 -5.77 -3.05 24.37
C ILE A 345 -5.80 -4.23 23.43
N VAL A 346 -6.97 -4.54 22.87
CA VAL A 346 -7.07 -5.53 21.79
C VAL A 346 -6.36 -4.97 20.55
N PRO A 347 -5.35 -5.66 20.03
CA PRO A 347 -4.45 -5.10 19.01
C PRO A 347 -5.02 -5.12 17.58
N PHE A 348 -6.32 -5.31 17.43
CA PHE A 348 -6.99 -5.35 16.15
C PHE A 348 -8.42 -4.79 16.23
N GLN A 349 -8.96 -4.45 15.09
CA GLN A 349 -10.37 -4.09 14.90
C GLN A 349 -11.07 -5.11 14.02
N ILE A 350 -12.40 -5.18 14.14
CA ILE A 350 -13.25 -5.94 13.21
C ILE A 350 -13.17 -5.31 11.82
N ALA A 351 -13.03 -6.14 10.79
CA ALA A 351 -12.70 -5.69 9.45
C ALA A 351 -13.42 -6.45 8.33
N TYR A 352 -14.74 -6.54 8.40
CA TYR A 352 -15.58 -6.86 7.24
C TYR A 352 -15.65 -5.67 6.27
N ALA A 353 -15.65 -4.46 6.84
CA ALA A 353 -15.50 -3.21 6.12
C ALA A 353 -14.33 -2.40 6.68
N VAL A 354 -13.60 -1.68 5.82
CA VAL A 354 -12.53 -0.76 6.18
C VAL A 354 -12.64 0.52 5.37
N SER A 355 -11.99 1.60 5.81
CA SER A 355 -11.91 2.80 4.99
C SER A 355 -10.99 2.58 3.79
N ILE A 356 -11.27 3.27 2.67
CA ILE A 356 -10.43 3.21 1.46
C ILE A 356 -8.97 3.56 1.80
N HIS A 357 -8.76 4.54 2.69
CA HIS A 357 -7.42 4.92 3.16
C HIS A 357 -6.69 3.79 3.90
N LYS A 358 -7.40 3.02 4.75
CA LYS A 358 -6.81 1.86 5.43
C LYS A 358 -6.51 0.69 4.50
N ALA A 359 -7.22 0.58 3.39
CA ALA A 359 -6.99 -0.45 2.38
C ALA A 359 -5.77 -0.14 1.48
N GLN A 360 -5.16 1.04 1.59
CA GLN A 360 -3.99 1.40 0.82
C GLN A 360 -2.81 0.46 1.11
N GLY A 361 -2.14 -0.03 0.06
CA GLY A 361 -1.09 -1.04 0.17
C GLY A 361 -1.58 -2.48 0.40
N LEU A 362 -2.89 -2.69 0.62
CA LEU A 362 -3.50 -4.01 0.75
C LEU A 362 -4.16 -4.46 -0.56
N GLU A 363 -4.33 -5.76 -0.71
CA GLU A 363 -4.98 -6.39 -1.85
C GLU A 363 -5.98 -7.43 -1.36
N TYR A 364 -7.07 -7.57 -2.11
CA TYR A 364 -8.16 -8.49 -1.79
C TYR A 364 -8.64 -9.18 -3.07
N GLU A 365 -9.06 -10.42 -2.97
CA GLU A 365 -9.62 -11.14 -4.10
C GLU A 365 -10.94 -10.51 -4.57
N SER A 366 -11.82 -10.17 -3.64
CA SER A 366 -13.09 -9.53 -3.90
C SER A 366 -13.22 -8.20 -3.17
N VAL A 367 -13.67 -7.17 -3.86
CA VAL A 367 -13.86 -5.82 -3.30
C VAL A 367 -15.25 -5.30 -3.63
N LYS A 368 -15.98 -4.89 -2.61
CA LYS A 368 -17.18 -4.06 -2.72
C LYS A 368 -16.83 -2.63 -2.32
N VAL A 369 -17.05 -1.67 -3.21
CA VAL A 369 -16.85 -0.23 -2.92
C VAL A 369 -18.22 0.39 -2.68
N VAL A 370 -18.42 1.02 -1.53
CA VAL A 370 -19.71 1.64 -1.18
C VAL A 370 -19.53 3.16 -1.12
N ILE A 371 -20.25 3.87 -1.98
CA ILE A 371 -20.23 5.33 -2.09
C ILE A 371 -21.64 5.85 -1.89
N THR A 372 -21.84 6.57 -0.80
CA THR A 372 -23.11 7.18 -0.42
C THR A 372 -23.11 8.68 -0.72
N GLU A 373 -24.27 9.29 -0.83
CA GLU A 373 -24.43 10.71 -1.19
C GLU A 373 -23.82 11.67 -0.14
N ASP A 374 -23.78 11.25 1.12
CA ASP A 374 -23.20 12.05 2.21
C ASP A 374 -21.67 12.13 2.16
N VAL A 375 -21.02 11.30 1.36
CA VAL A 375 -19.56 11.25 1.20
C VAL A 375 -19.07 11.45 -0.22
N ASP A 376 -19.96 11.56 -1.21
CA ASP A 376 -19.61 11.66 -2.63
C ASP A 376 -18.74 12.89 -2.94
N GLU A 377 -18.96 14.01 -2.24
CA GLU A 377 -18.13 15.20 -2.37
C GLU A 377 -16.67 14.99 -1.96
N ARG A 378 -16.39 14.03 -1.08
CA ARG A 378 -15.04 13.69 -0.60
C ARG A 378 -14.32 12.71 -1.51
N ILE A 379 -15.04 12.03 -2.40
CA ILE A 379 -14.43 11.10 -3.35
C ILE A 379 -13.69 11.90 -4.43
N SER A 380 -12.36 11.83 -4.40
CA SER A 380 -11.52 12.29 -5.51
C SER A 380 -11.30 11.15 -6.51
N HIS A 381 -10.84 11.50 -7.70
CA HIS A 381 -10.41 10.52 -8.70
C HIS A 381 -9.38 9.52 -8.12
N ASN A 382 -8.39 10.01 -7.36
CA ASN A 382 -7.35 9.17 -6.76
C ASN A 382 -7.91 8.23 -5.69
N ILE A 383 -8.91 8.68 -4.91
CA ILE A 383 -9.60 7.82 -3.92
C ILE A 383 -10.37 6.71 -4.63
N PHE A 384 -11.11 7.05 -5.67
CA PHE A 384 -11.88 6.08 -6.45
C PHE A 384 -10.96 5.06 -7.13
N TYR A 385 -9.91 5.53 -7.81
CA TYR A 385 -8.91 4.69 -8.43
C TYR A 385 -8.24 3.75 -7.41
N THR A 386 -7.83 4.28 -6.25
CA THR A 386 -7.24 3.46 -5.18
C THR A 386 -8.20 2.36 -4.72
N ALA A 387 -9.49 2.68 -4.54
CA ALA A 387 -10.48 1.70 -4.08
C ALA A 387 -10.66 0.55 -5.07
N ILE A 388 -10.85 0.83 -6.36
CA ILE A 388 -11.09 -0.20 -7.36
C ILE A 388 -9.86 -1.05 -7.68
N THR A 389 -8.66 -0.49 -7.50
CA THR A 389 -7.39 -1.21 -7.71
C THR A 389 -6.97 -2.07 -6.52
N ARG A 390 -7.75 -2.14 -5.44
CA ARG A 390 -7.52 -3.07 -4.32
C ARG A 390 -7.94 -4.50 -4.64
N THR A 391 -8.77 -4.70 -5.65
CA THR A 391 -9.20 -6.04 -6.05
C THR A 391 -8.18 -6.74 -6.96
N THR A 392 -8.12 -8.06 -6.86
CA THR A 392 -7.35 -8.90 -7.78
C THR A 392 -8.25 -9.73 -8.70
N ASP A 393 -9.54 -9.89 -8.35
CA ASP A 393 -10.47 -10.73 -9.11
C ASP A 393 -11.86 -10.09 -9.28
N ARG A 394 -12.61 -9.84 -8.21
CA ARG A 394 -14.01 -9.43 -8.27
C ARG A 394 -14.22 -8.03 -7.72
N LEU A 395 -14.85 -7.17 -8.51
CA LEU A 395 -15.18 -5.80 -8.15
C LEU A 395 -16.69 -5.57 -8.23
N LYS A 396 -17.25 -4.92 -7.20
CA LYS A 396 -18.61 -4.38 -7.23
C LYS A 396 -18.62 -2.99 -6.60
N ILE A 397 -19.29 -2.05 -7.23
CA ILE A 397 -19.38 -0.66 -6.80
C ILE A 397 -20.85 -0.34 -6.54
N TYR A 398 -21.17 0.06 -5.33
CA TYR A 398 -22.51 0.40 -4.90
C TYR A 398 -22.65 1.91 -4.76
N MET A 399 -23.51 2.51 -5.58
CA MET A 399 -23.79 3.96 -5.56
C MET A 399 -25.15 4.26 -6.19
N SER A 400 -25.72 5.43 -5.88
CA SER A 400 -26.91 5.93 -6.57
C SER A 400 -26.56 6.47 -7.97
N LYS A 401 -27.57 6.61 -8.83
CA LYS A 401 -27.39 7.24 -10.16
C LYS A 401 -27.01 8.71 -10.03
N GLU A 402 -27.50 9.38 -8.99
CA GLU A 402 -27.15 10.77 -8.71
C GLU A 402 -25.67 10.90 -8.33
N THR A 403 -25.17 10.06 -7.42
CA THR A 403 -23.74 9.98 -7.07
C THR A 403 -22.88 9.69 -8.31
N GLN A 404 -23.32 8.76 -9.18
CA GLN A 404 -22.62 8.44 -10.41
C GLN A 404 -22.46 9.68 -11.32
N ASN A 405 -23.52 10.46 -11.52
CA ASN A 405 -23.48 11.66 -12.34
C ASN A 405 -22.55 12.73 -11.76
N LYS A 406 -22.64 12.98 -10.44
CA LYS A 406 -21.74 13.92 -9.75
C LYS A 406 -20.26 13.54 -9.88
N LEU A 407 -19.94 12.26 -9.78
CA LEU A 407 -18.56 11.80 -9.94
C LEU A 407 -18.08 11.90 -11.38
N ALA A 408 -18.93 11.65 -12.37
CA ALA A 408 -18.61 11.82 -13.79
C ALA A 408 -18.21 13.27 -14.11
N GLU A 409 -18.96 14.25 -13.59
CA GLU A 409 -18.64 15.67 -13.75
C GLU A 409 -17.33 16.07 -13.05
N LYS A 410 -17.01 15.42 -11.95
CA LYS A 410 -15.84 15.73 -11.11
C LYS A 410 -14.53 15.11 -11.62
N PHE A 411 -14.61 13.96 -12.30
CA PHE A 411 -13.43 13.22 -12.77
C PHE A 411 -12.93 13.78 -14.10
N VAL A 412 -12.32 14.96 -14.04
CA VAL A 412 -11.74 15.65 -15.20
C VAL A 412 -10.23 15.67 -15.10
N LYS A 413 -9.54 15.36 -16.19
CA LYS A 413 -8.08 15.40 -16.27
C LYS A 413 -7.58 16.81 -15.96
N SER A 414 -6.71 16.94 -14.96
CA SER A 414 -6.11 18.21 -14.59
C SER A 414 -4.60 18.19 -14.79
N ASN A 415 -4.01 19.27 -15.32
CA ASN A 415 -2.56 19.43 -15.49
C ASN A 415 -1.88 20.04 -14.25
N VAL A 416 -2.44 19.81 -13.07
CA VAL A 416 -1.96 20.40 -11.81
C VAL A 416 -0.49 20.07 -11.55
N GLY A 417 -0.05 18.84 -11.80
CA GLY A 417 1.34 18.44 -11.59
C GLY A 417 2.34 19.22 -12.42
N LEU A 418 2.04 19.46 -13.71
CA LEU A 418 2.90 20.27 -14.58
C LEU A 418 2.91 21.75 -14.17
N GLN A 419 1.76 22.31 -13.86
CA GLN A 419 1.64 23.69 -13.38
C GLN A 419 2.41 23.91 -12.08
N GLN A 420 2.32 23.00 -11.12
CA GLN A 420 3.08 23.02 -9.88
C GLN A 420 4.58 22.90 -10.12
N ALA A 421 5.00 22.00 -11.04
CA ALA A 421 6.41 21.88 -11.41
C ALA A 421 6.95 23.16 -12.04
N GLN A 422 6.16 23.85 -12.89
CA GLN A 422 6.53 25.13 -13.50
C GLN A 422 6.67 26.24 -12.47
N LEU A 423 5.71 26.37 -11.54
CA LEU A 423 5.75 27.33 -10.44
C LEU A 423 6.97 27.08 -9.54
N PHE A 424 7.21 25.85 -9.14
CA PHE A 424 8.35 25.47 -8.33
C PHE A 424 9.68 25.75 -9.04
N ALA A 425 9.79 25.41 -10.33
CA ALA A 425 10.96 25.70 -11.13
C ALA A 425 11.28 27.20 -11.18
N GLY A 426 10.25 28.04 -11.37
CA GLY A 426 10.40 29.50 -11.36
C GLY A 426 10.91 30.05 -10.03
N HIS A 427 10.34 29.58 -8.91
CA HIS A 427 10.77 30.00 -7.57
C HIS A 427 12.16 29.48 -7.16
N ALA A 428 12.51 28.26 -7.55
CA ALA A 428 13.76 27.62 -7.18
C ALA A 428 14.92 27.87 -8.18
N GLY A 429 14.68 28.58 -9.27
CA GLY A 429 15.68 28.81 -10.34
C GLY A 429 16.08 27.52 -11.07
N LEU A 430 15.21 26.49 -11.05
CA LEU A 430 15.46 25.19 -11.66
C LEU A 430 14.90 25.12 -13.08
N LYS A 431 15.49 24.26 -13.91
CA LYS A 431 14.97 23.97 -15.26
C LYS A 431 14.25 22.62 -15.25
N LEU A 432 13.10 22.56 -15.92
CA LEU A 432 12.43 21.29 -16.21
C LEU A 432 13.27 20.49 -17.21
N LYS A 433 13.58 19.24 -16.86
CA LYS A 433 14.33 18.30 -17.72
C LYS A 433 13.39 17.46 -18.59
N ASN A 434 12.16 17.28 -18.13
CA ASN A 434 11.11 16.52 -18.80
C ASN A 434 9.92 17.42 -19.11
N LYS A 435 9.64 17.63 -20.40
CA LYS A 435 8.36 18.15 -20.87
C LYS A 435 7.60 16.93 -21.39
N LEU A 436 6.96 16.17 -20.49
CA LEU A 436 6.05 15.12 -20.91
C LEU A 436 4.90 15.79 -21.65
N SER A 437 4.71 15.42 -22.93
CA SER A 437 3.54 15.83 -23.70
C SER A 437 2.28 15.40 -22.92
N SER A 438 1.43 16.38 -22.65
CA SER A 438 0.10 16.27 -22.04
C SER A 438 -0.75 15.20 -22.72
#